data_41b4189ef5fc79ac7ff367d89f45d0fd
#
_entry.id   41b4189ef5fc79ac7ff367d89f45d0fd
#
_cell.length_a   1.000
_cell.length_b   1.000
_cell.length_c   1.000
_cell.angle_alpha   90.00
_cell.angle_beta   90.00
_cell.angle_gamma   90.00
#
_symmetry.space_group_name_H-M   'P 1'
#
loop_
_entity.id
_entity.type
_entity.pdbx_description
1 polymer ?
#
loop_
_entity_poly.entity_id
_entity_poly.type
_entity_poly.pdbx_seq_one_letter_code
_entity_poly.pdbx_strand_id
1 'polypeptide(L)'
;MKTVLIVEDEKMIRQGIKTMIMRSGVPIETIMECNNGETALEILKEQEIDVMFTDIRMPKMDGIELVQKMQSLEHIPLTVAISGYDDFAYAVEMLRNGVREYILKPIEREKITEILKKLNAEIESRKEKEENNQKIGYQQMRHLMLSDEISGEEQRTIESQYADHFYTGNYYVCCQNQVKRGELSDDNYIFMKNMNDNDIFIVPAENLSLLLKNELQDGYIGISAAHCGLELSLIHI
;
A
#
# COMPACT_ATOMS: atom_id res chain seq x y z
N MET A 1 -10.79 -0.76 4.97
CA MET A 1 -9.91 -0.42 6.13
C MET A 1 -9.59 -1.68 6.89
N LYS A 2 -8.31 -1.97 7.19
CA LYS A 2 -7.93 -3.19 7.92
C LYS A 2 -7.62 -2.89 9.38
N THR A 3 -6.72 -1.97 9.64
CA THR A 3 -6.16 -1.75 10.98
C THR A 3 -6.32 -0.32 11.47
N VAL A 4 -6.83 -0.16 12.69
CA VAL A 4 -6.97 1.13 13.38
C VAL A 4 -6.15 1.13 14.66
N LEU A 5 -5.35 2.17 14.91
CA LEU A 5 -4.62 2.39 16.15
C LEU A 5 -5.26 3.52 16.95
N ILE A 6 -5.47 3.32 18.24
CA ILE A 6 -5.95 4.33 19.20
C ILE A 6 -4.83 4.64 20.18
N VAL A 7 -4.43 5.91 20.22
CA VAL A 7 -3.37 6.43 21.11
C VAL A 7 -4.01 7.45 22.05
N GLU A 8 -4.23 7.06 23.28
CA GLU A 8 -4.92 7.87 24.30
C GLU A 8 -4.45 7.40 25.69
N ASP A 9 -3.97 8.28 26.54
CA ASP A 9 -3.45 7.89 27.86
C ASP A 9 -4.57 7.56 28.87
N GLU A 10 -5.72 8.25 28.76
CA GLU A 10 -6.86 7.99 29.61
C GLU A 10 -7.63 6.73 29.19
N LYS A 11 -7.52 5.68 30.00
CA LYS A 11 -8.15 4.36 29.72
C LYS A 11 -9.63 4.44 29.39
N MET A 12 -10.39 5.27 30.11
CA MET A 12 -11.85 5.38 29.91
C MET A 12 -12.19 6.01 28.57
N ILE A 13 -11.45 7.04 28.15
CA ILE A 13 -11.62 7.71 26.86
C ILE A 13 -11.21 6.74 25.75
N ARG A 14 -10.09 6.07 25.88
CA ARG A 14 -9.61 5.06 24.90
C ARG A 14 -10.64 3.96 24.67
N GLN A 15 -11.24 3.40 25.73
CA GLN A 15 -12.29 2.40 25.64
C GLN A 15 -13.59 2.96 25.03
N GLY A 16 -13.91 4.22 25.30
CA GLY A 16 -15.01 4.94 24.68
C GLY A 16 -14.83 5.04 23.16
N ILE A 17 -13.65 5.50 22.71
CA ILE A 17 -13.30 5.61 21.28
C ILE A 17 -13.38 4.24 20.62
N LYS A 18 -12.77 3.20 21.21
CA LYS A 18 -12.86 1.83 20.70
C LYS A 18 -14.30 1.37 20.50
N THR A 19 -15.15 1.60 21.49
CA THR A 19 -16.56 1.22 21.41
C THR A 19 -17.31 1.96 20.30
N MET A 20 -17.02 3.26 20.11
CA MET A 20 -17.60 4.05 19.03
C MET A 20 -17.14 3.54 17.64
N ILE A 21 -15.87 3.23 17.50
CA ILE A 21 -15.29 2.66 16.28
C ILE A 21 -15.94 1.31 15.95
N MET A 22 -16.03 0.39 16.92
CA MET A 22 -16.69 -0.92 16.73
C MET A 22 -18.16 -0.80 16.31
N ARG A 23 -18.85 0.27 16.75
CA ARG A 23 -20.26 0.52 16.44
C ARG A 23 -20.47 1.45 15.22
N SER A 24 -19.43 1.84 14.52
CA SER A 24 -19.52 2.74 13.35
C SER A 24 -20.16 2.08 12.13
N GLY A 25 -20.14 0.74 12.05
CA GLY A 25 -20.57 -0.02 10.88
C GLY A 25 -19.56 -0.01 9.73
N VAL A 26 -18.37 0.58 9.91
CA VAL A 26 -17.27 0.48 8.96
C VAL A 26 -16.55 -0.85 9.18
N PRO A 27 -16.25 -1.63 8.11
CA PRO A 27 -15.54 -2.90 8.26
C PRO A 27 -14.09 -2.62 8.70
N ILE A 28 -13.74 -3.06 9.91
CA ILE A 28 -12.41 -2.94 10.51
C ILE A 28 -12.03 -4.32 11.05
N GLU A 29 -10.87 -4.82 10.65
CA GLU A 29 -10.40 -6.16 11.02
C GLU A 29 -9.73 -6.14 12.40
N THR A 30 -8.90 -5.12 12.66
CA THR A 30 -8.11 -5.03 13.88
C THR A 30 -8.15 -3.63 14.48
N ILE A 31 -8.36 -3.54 15.81
CA ILE A 31 -8.24 -2.29 16.57
C ILE A 31 -7.15 -2.48 17.62
N MET A 32 -6.08 -1.72 17.48
CA MET A 32 -4.96 -1.69 18.41
C MET A 32 -5.07 -0.47 19.34
N GLU A 33 -4.49 -0.59 20.53
CA GLU A 33 -4.57 0.44 21.57
C GLU A 33 -3.21 0.64 22.22
N CYS A 34 -2.83 1.88 22.44
CA CYS A 34 -1.70 2.21 23.31
C CYS A 34 -1.98 3.50 24.09
N ASN A 35 -1.12 3.83 25.05
CA ASN A 35 -1.36 4.89 26.01
C ASN A 35 -0.33 6.04 25.97
N ASN A 36 0.52 6.07 24.98
CA ASN A 36 1.49 7.14 24.74
C ASN A 36 2.09 7.07 23.35
N GLY A 37 2.71 8.15 22.89
CA GLY A 37 3.28 8.26 21.56
C GLY A 37 4.52 7.38 21.31
N GLU A 38 5.32 7.06 22.35
CA GLU A 38 6.49 6.17 22.19
C GLU A 38 6.05 4.78 21.75
N THR A 39 5.09 4.19 22.50
CA THR A 39 4.54 2.87 22.16
C THR A 39 3.81 2.89 20.81
N ALA A 40 3.12 4.01 20.49
CA ALA A 40 2.52 4.16 19.17
C ALA A 40 3.55 4.13 18.04
N LEU A 41 4.66 4.83 18.21
CA LEU A 41 5.74 4.86 17.21
C LEU A 41 6.41 3.50 17.03
N GLU A 42 6.55 2.70 18.08
CA GLU A 42 7.03 1.32 18.01
C GLU A 42 6.07 0.45 17.18
N ILE A 43 4.76 0.53 17.45
CA ILE A 43 3.74 -0.19 16.69
C ILE A 43 3.78 0.20 15.22
N LEU A 44 3.89 1.49 14.90
CA LEU A 44 3.93 2.00 13.53
C LEU A 44 5.18 1.56 12.74
N LYS A 45 6.27 1.21 13.42
CA LYS A 45 7.48 0.64 12.80
C LYS A 45 7.34 -0.84 12.46
N GLU A 46 6.53 -1.56 13.22
CA GLU A 46 6.40 -3.01 13.11
C GLU A 46 5.17 -3.44 12.31
N GLN A 47 4.16 -2.57 12.18
CA GLN A 47 2.87 -2.92 11.59
C GLN A 47 2.31 -1.79 10.73
N GLU A 48 1.71 -2.14 9.61
CA GLU A 48 0.98 -1.21 8.76
C GLU A 48 -0.36 -0.85 9.40
N ILE A 49 -0.55 0.42 9.68
CA ILE A 49 -1.76 0.98 10.26
C ILE A 49 -2.46 1.86 9.22
N ASP A 50 -3.71 1.57 8.90
CA ASP A 50 -4.49 2.37 7.95
C ASP A 50 -4.92 3.72 8.55
N VAL A 51 -5.42 3.71 9.79
CA VAL A 51 -5.94 4.90 10.47
C VAL A 51 -5.45 4.96 11.91
N MET A 52 -5.00 6.12 12.34
CA MET A 52 -4.60 6.37 13.73
C MET A 52 -5.46 7.50 14.33
N PHE A 53 -6.05 7.23 15.50
CA PHE A 53 -6.64 8.25 16.38
C PHE A 53 -5.64 8.55 17.49
N THR A 54 -5.24 9.81 17.64
CA THR A 54 -4.27 10.20 18.69
C THR A 54 -4.77 11.38 19.51
N ASP A 55 -4.69 11.27 20.83
CA ASP A 55 -4.78 12.46 21.68
C ASP A 55 -3.54 13.35 21.42
N ILE A 56 -3.70 14.65 21.61
CA ILE A 56 -2.62 15.62 21.51
C ILE A 56 -1.77 15.58 22.76
N ARG A 57 -2.38 15.61 23.95
CA ARG A 57 -1.67 15.71 25.21
C ARG A 57 -1.55 14.36 25.90
N MET A 58 -0.38 13.78 25.80
CA MET A 58 -0.06 12.51 26.45
C MET A 58 1.29 12.58 27.14
N PRO A 59 1.53 11.76 28.18
CA PRO A 59 2.83 11.67 28.84
C PRO A 59 3.88 11.04 27.93
N LYS A 60 5.16 11.33 28.20
CA LYS A 60 6.35 10.87 27.49
C LYS A 60 6.50 11.51 26.11
N MET A 61 5.76 11.05 25.12
CA MET A 61 5.68 11.59 23.77
C MET A 61 4.24 12.00 23.51
N ASP A 62 4.01 13.28 23.24
CA ASP A 62 2.70 13.82 22.90
C ASP A 62 2.31 13.50 21.45
N GLY A 63 1.06 13.81 21.07
CA GLY A 63 0.54 13.53 19.73
C GLY A 63 1.22 14.35 18.64
N ILE A 64 1.71 15.55 18.94
CA ILE A 64 2.40 16.40 17.96
C ILE A 64 3.76 15.80 17.63
N GLU A 65 4.54 15.47 18.64
CA GLU A 65 5.84 14.83 18.49
C GLU A 65 5.72 13.48 17.77
N LEU A 66 4.67 12.68 18.09
CA LEU A 66 4.37 11.44 17.40
C LEU A 66 4.14 11.67 15.91
N VAL A 67 3.26 12.62 15.55
CA VAL A 67 2.94 12.91 14.16
C VAL A 67 4.15 13.44 13.39
N GLN A 68 5.02 14.22 14.02
CA GLN A 68 6.27 14.68 13.39
C GLN A 68 7.24 13.52 13.14
N LYS A 69 7.43 12.63 14.12
CA LYS A 69 8.37 11.50 14.02
C LYS A 69 7.92 10.44 13.02
N MET A 70 6.61 10.20 12.91
CA MET A 70 6.11 9.20 11.95
C MET A 70 6.28 9.62 10.47
N GLN A 71 6.58 10.92 10.17
CA GLN A 71 6.82 11.37 8.79
C GLN A 71 8.03 10.70 8.13
N SER A 72 8.92 10.11 8.91
CA SER A 72 10.08 9.36 8.40
C SER A 72 9.81 7.88 8.17
N LEU A 73 8.61 7.40 8.42
CA LEU A 73 8.21 6.01 8.21
C LEU A 73 7.79 5.78 6.76
N GLU A 74 7.95 4.56 6.30
CA GLU A 74 7.54 4.13 4.96
C GLU A 74 6.02 4.17 4.79
N HIS A 75 5.28 3.73 5.84
CA HIS A 75 3.82 3.74 5.88
C HIS A 75 3.31 4.72 6.92
N ILE A 76 2.67 5.80 6.46
CA ILE A 76 2.11 6.83 7.32
C ILE A 76 0.58 6.65 7.38
N PRO A 77 -0.01 6.39 8.57
CA PRO A 77 -1.45 6.22 8.71
C PRO A 77 -2.23 7.52 8.45
N LEU A 78 -3.46 7.40 7.97
CA LEU A 78 -4.39 8.52 7.97
C LEU A 78 -4.70 8.89 9.43
N THR A 79 -4.24 10.05 9.88
CA THR A 79 -4.28 10.42 11.28
C THR A 79 -5.43 11.36 11.61
N VAL A 80 -6.12 11.06 12.70
CA VAL A 80 -7.17 11.87 13.32
C VAL A 80 -6.69 12.33 14.67
N ALA A 81 -6.57 13.64 14.88
CA ALA A 81 -6.21 14.22 16.18
C ALA A 81 -7.45 14.41 17.04
N ILE A 82 -7.33 14.12 18.32
CA ILE A 82 -8.35 14.33 19.34
C ILE A 82 -7.80 15.33 20.36
N SER A 83 -8.57 16.32 20.76
CA SER A 83 -8.08 17.38 21.64
C SER A 83 -9.14 17.94 22.58
N GLY A 84 -8.68 18.51 23.68
CA GLY A 84 -9.49 19.33 24.57
C GLY A 84 -9.72 20.75 24.02
N TYR A 85 -10.53 21.54 24.70
CA TYR A 85 -11.11 22.80 24.25
C TYR A 85 -10.11 23.93 23.97
N ASP A 86 -8.90 23.93 24.54
CA ASP A 86 -7.97 25.05 24.51
C ASP A 86 -6.78 24.91 23.53
N ASP A 87 -6.82 23.92 22.63
CA ASP A 87 -5.66 23.53 21.85
C ASP A 87 -5.70 23.96 20.37
N PHE A 88 -6.38 25.08 20.03
CA PHE A 88 -6.49 25.55 18.64
C PHE A 88 -5.13 25.79 17.98
N ALA A 89 -4.13 26.25 18.73
CA ALA A 89 -2.78 26.42 18.18
C ALA A 89 -2.15 25.09 17.75
N TYR A 90 -2.39 24.02 18.50
CA TYR A 90 -1.93 22.67 18.18
C TYR A 90 -2.69 22.04 17.01
N ALA A 91 -3.98 22.37 16.85
CA ALA A 91 -4.75 21.92 15.69
C ALA A 91 -4.12 22.40 14.37
N VAL A 92 -3.69 23.65 14.31
CA VAL A 92 -3.02 24.20 13.12
C VAL A 92 -1.69 23.49 12.86
N GLU A 93 -0.92 23.19 13.91
CA GLU A 93 0.35 22.48 13.79
C GLU A 93 0.13 21.05 13.33
N MET A 94 -0.84 20.34 13.88
CA MET A 94 -1.21 18.99 13.48
C MET A 94 -1.63 18.90 12.00
N LEU A 95 -2.46 19.86 11.54
CA LEU A 95 -2.87 19.93 10.13
C LEU A 95 -1.69 20.19 9.19
N ARG A 96 -0.72 21.03 9.59
CA ARG A 96 0.52 21.25 8.82
C ARG A 96 1.39 19.99 8.73
N ASN A 97 1.33 19.14 9.71
CA ASN A 97 2.02 17.85 9.73
C ASN A 97 1.22 16.70 9.10
N GLY A 98 0.16 17.00 8.34
CA GLY A 98 -0.55 16.01 7.53
C GLY A 98 -1.66 15.24 8.25
N VAL A 99 -2.08 15.68 9.44
CA VAL A 99 -3.27 15.14 10.11
C VAL A 99 -4.50 15.43 9.24
N ARG A 100 -5.34 14.41 9.03
CA ARG A 100 -6.48 14.47 8.10
C ARG A 100 -7.71 15.12 8.72
N GLU A 101 -7.95 14.82 9.98
CA GLU A 101 -9.15 15.27 10.69
C GLU A 101 -8.81 15.63 12.15
N TYR A 102 -9.64 16.49 12.72
CA TYR A 102 -9.51 16.97 14.08
C TYR A 102 -10.84 16.86 14.81
N ILE A 103 -10.84 16.30 16.01
CA ILE A 103 -12.02 16.10 16.85
C ILE A 103 -11.81 16.80 18.18
N LEU A 104 -12.78 17.64 18.58
CA LEU A 104 -12.82 18.23 19.91
C LEU A 104 -13.48 17.27 20.91
N LYS A 105 -12.94 17.16 22.12
CA LYS A 105 -13.60 16.52 23.27
C LYS A 105 -14.74 17.45 23.77
N PRO A 106 -15.94 16.97 24.10
CA PRO A 106 -16.33 15.55 24.18
C PRO A 106 -16.54 14.91 22.80
N ILE A 107 -16.09 13.65 22.66
CA ILE A 107 -16.13 12.92 21.41
C ILE A 107 -17.54 12.40 21.17
N GLU A 108 -18.14 12.79 20.05
CA GLU A 108 -19.45 12.33 19.61
C GLU A 108 -19.31 11.09 18.70
N ARG A 109 -20.18 10.08 18.93
CA ARG A 109 -20.17 8.84 18.15
C ARG A 109 -20.42 9.09 16.66
N GLU A 110 -21.33 9.99 16.36
CA GLU A 110 -21.71 10.37 15.00
C GLU A 110 -20.49 10.95 14.25
N LYS A 111 -19.67 11.75 14.92
CA LYS A 111 -18.46 12.33 14.36
C LYS A 111 -17.40 11.27 14.04
N ILE A 112 -17.16 10.33 14.95
CA ILE A 112 -16.27 9.18 14.71
C ILE A 112 -16.76 8.39 13.49
N THR A 113 -18.06 8.12 13.41
CA THR A 113 -18.65 7.35 12.30
C THR A 113 -18.49 8.07 10.95
N GLU A 114 -18.73 9.37 10.91
CA GLU A 114 -18.55 10.20 9.71
C GLU A 114 -17.11 10.18 9.21
N ILE A 115 -16.17 10.41 10.12
CA ILE A 115 -14.73 10.41 9.81
C ILE A 115 -14.28 9.05 9.31
N LEU A 116 -14.63 7.97 9.99
CA LEU A 116 -14.28 6.62 9.57
C LEU A 116 -14.81 6.27 8.18
N LYS A 117 -16.05 6.64 7.86
CA LYS A 117 -16.62 6.45 6.52
C LYS A 117 -15.83 7.22 5.45
N LYS A 118 -15.50 8.48 5.74
CA LYS A 118 -14.70 9.32 4.84
C LYS A 118 -13.31 8.73 4.59
N LEU A 119 -12.60 8.35 5.66
CA LEU A 119 -11.27 7.76 5.55
C LEU A 119 -11.28 6.39 4.87
N ASN A 120 -12.30 5.56 5.14
CA ASN A 120 -12.46 4.28 4.46
C ASN A 120 -12.66 4.46 2.95
N ALA A 121 -13.48 5.42 2.52
CA ALA A 121 -13.67 5.74 1.11
C ALA A 121 -12.37 6.26 0.46
N GLU A 122 -11.56 7.05 1.18
CA GLU A 122 -10.26 7.50 0.71
C GLU A 122 -9.29 6.32 0.50
N ILE A 123 -9.23 5.38 1.46
CA ILE A 123 -8.40 4.17 1.38
C ILE A 123 -8.82 3.29 0.19
N GLU A 124 -10.12 3.04 0.05
CA GLU A 124 -10.66 2.24 -1.07
C GLU A 124 -10.35 2.89 -2.41
N SER A 125 -10.56 4.21 -2.55
CA SER A 125 -10.24 4.93 -3.78
C SER A 125 -8.73 4.91 -4.14
N ARG A 126 -7.84 4.92 -3.13
CA ARG A 126 -6.40 4.76 -3.37
C ARG A 126 -6.08 3.37 -3.89
N LYS A 127 -6.61 2.31 -3.25
CA LYS A 127 -6.44 0.93 -3.68
C LYS A 127 -6.96 0.70 -5.10
N GLU A 128 -8.15 1.19 -5.42
CA GLU A 128 -8.71 1.10 -6.77
C GLU A 128 -7.82 1.81 -7.82
N LYS A 129 -7.25 2.97 -7.48
CA LYS A 129 -6.33 3.67 -8.38
C LYS A 129 -5.03 2.91 -8.57
N GLU A 130 -4.46 2.36 -7.52
CA GLU A 130 -3.25 1.52 -7.58
C GLU A 130 -3.50 0.27 -8.42
N GLU A 131 -4.60 -0.45 -8.18
CA GLU A 131 -5.00 -1.62 -8.99
C GLU A 131 -5.25 -1.25 -10.45
N ASN A 132 -5.90 -0.12 -10.73
CA ASN A 132 -6.13 0.35 -12.09
C ASN A 132 -4.82 0.75 -12.77
N ASN A 133 -3.91 1.42 -12.08
CA ASN A 133 -2.60 1.76 -12.62
C ASN A 133 -1.79 0.49 -12.94
N GLN A 134 -1.83 -0.51 -12.07
CA GLN A 134 -1.23 -1.81 -12.35
C GLN A 134 -1.85 -2.49 -13.58
N LYS A 135 -3.19 -2.50 -13.71
CA LYS A 135 -3.88 -3.06 -14.88
C LYS A 135 -3.56 -2.33 -16.18
N ILE A 136 -3.46 -1.00 -16.15
CA ILE A 136 -3.08 -0.19 -17.31
C ILE A 136 -1.62 -0.46 -17.69
N GLY A 137 -0.71 -0.49 -16.72
CA GLY A 137 0.69 -0.85 -16.93
C GLY A 137 0.85 -2.24 -17.55
N TYR A 138 0.07 -3.20 -17.09
CA TYR A 138 0.00 -4.55 -17.62
C TYR A 138 -0.47 -4.59 -19.10
N GLN A 139 -1.51 -3.83 -19.45
CA GLN A 139 -2.02 -3.75 -20.83
C GLN A 139 -1.03 -3.06 -21.76
N GLN A 140 -0.37 -2.01 -21.30
CA GLN A 140 0.65 -1.30 -22.06
C GLN A 140 1.90 -2.16 -22.26
N MET A 141 2.33 -2.88 -21.23
CA MET A 141 3.42 -3.84 -21.36
C MET A 141 3.08 -4.95 -22.34
N ARG A 142 1.86 -5.49 -22.30
CA ARG A 142 1.39 -6.48 -23.25
C ARG A 142 1.39 -5.92 -24.68
N HIS A 143 0.98 -4.66 -24.87
CA HIS A 143 1.04 -3.98 -26.16
C HIS A 143 2.48 -3.85 -26.65
N LEU A 144 3.41 -3.41 -25.79
CA LEU A 144 4.85 -3.36 -26.11
C LEU A 144 5.41 -4.72 -26.54
N MET A 145 5.01 -5.80 -25.87
CA MET A 145 5.52 -7.14 -26.15
C MET A 145 4.96 -7.76 -27.44
N LEU A 146 3.75 -7.37 -27.85
CA LEU A 146 3.04 -7.97 -29.02
C LEU A 146 3.13 -7.11 -30.28
N SER A 147 3.62 -5.89 -30.21
CA SER A 147 3.68 -4.99 -31.36
C SER A 147 5.03 -5.08 -32.03
N ASP A 148 5.06 -5.45 -33.29
CA ASP A 148 6.28 -5.56 -34.11
C ASP A 148 6.91 -4.20 -34.43
N GLU A 149 6.14 -3.10 -34.32
CA GLU A 149 6.60 -1.73 -34.60
C GLU A 149 6.14 -0.78 -33.50
N ILE A 150 7.00 -0.52 -32.53
CA ILE A 150 6.81 0.52 -31.52
C ILE A 150 7.75 1.66 -31.81
N SER A 151 7.23 2.89 -31.88
CA SER A 151 8.07 4.07 -32.03
C SER A 151 8.92 4.27 -30.78
N GLY A 152 10.20 4.69 -30.95
CA GLY A 152 11.07 4.95 -29.80
C GLY A 152 10.56 6.08 -28.89
N GLU A 153 9.59 6.88 -29.32
CA GLU A 153 8.94 7.92 -28.52
C GLU A 153 7.84 7.32 -27.62
N GLU A 154 7.07 6.38 -28.13
CA GLU A 154 6.08 5.63 -27.39
C GLU A 154 6.72 4.74 -26.32
N GLN A 155 7.80 4.05 -26.65
CA GLN A 155 8.61 3.29 -25.72
C GLN A 155 9.11 4.16 -24.56
N ARG A 156 9.72 5.31 -24.84
CA ARG A 156 10.21 6.24 -23.80
C ARG A 156 9.09 6.80 -22.93
N THR A 157 7.91 7.03 -23.51
CA THR A 157 6.74 7.52 -22.76
C THR A 157 6.29 6.48 -21.75
N ILE A 158 6.20 5.21 -22.15
CA ILE A 158 5.84 4.11 -21.27
C ILE A 158 6.93 3.87 -20.21
N GLU A 159 8.22 3.88 -20.61
CA GLU A 159 9.35 3.79 -19.69
C GLU A 159 9.31 4.87 -18.60
N SER A 160 9.06 6.13 -18.98
CA SER A 160 9.01 7.23 -18.02
C SER A 160 7.78 7.16 -17.09
N GLN A 161 6.67 6.63 -17.58
CA GLN A 161 5.40 6.54 -16.84
C GLN A 161 5.40 5.39 -15.84
N TYR A 162 6.17 4.35 -16.09
CA TYR A 162 6.22 3.12 -15.29
C TYR A 162 7.61 2.81 -14.74
N ALA A 163 8.52 3.78 -14.73
CA ALA A 163 9.89 3.62 -14.23
C ALA A 163 9.95 3.02 -12.82
N ASP A 164 8.99 3.41 -11.96
CA ASP A 164 8.91 2.92 -10.58
C ASP A 164 8.28 1.51 -10.47
N HIS A 165 7.66 1.01 -11.55
CA HIS A 165 6.98 -0.30 -11.59
C HIS A 165 7.78 -1.33 -12.39
N PHE A 166 8.82 -0.89 -13.11
CA PHE A 166 9.71 -1.76 -13.83
C PHE A 166 11.01 -1.96 -13.08
N TYR A 167 11.49 -3.17 -13.15
CA TYR A 167 12.75 -3.52 -12.52
C TYR A 167 13.90 -2.66 -13.05
N THR A 168 14.52 -1.92 -12.16
CA THR A 168 15.73 -1.12 -12.47
C THR A 168 16.98 -1.99 -12.64
N GLY A 169 16.89 -3.28 -12.22
CA GLY A 169 17.96 -4.28 -12.33
C GLY A 169 17.74 -5.28 -13.47
N ASN A 170 18.54 -6.32 -13.49
CA ASN A 170 18.40 -7.42 -14.43
C ASN A 170 17.12 -8.22 -14.16
N TYR A 171 16.41 -8.62 -15.21
CA TYR A 171 15.25 -9.49 -15.15
C TYR A 171 15.31 -10.58 -16.21
N TYR A 172 14.50 -11.61 -16.04
CA TYR A 172 14.33 -12.71 -16.98
C TYR A 172 12.87 -12.79 -17.44
N VAL A 173 12.69 -13.22 -18.67
CA VAL A 173 11.37 -13.58 -19.19
C VAL A 173 11.28 -15.10 -19.21
N CYS A 174 10.32 -15.65 -18.50
CA CYS A 174 10.06 -17.09 -18.45
C CYS A 174 8.75 -17.39 -19.19
N CYS A 175 8.80 -18.35 -20.11
CA CYS A 175 7.64 -18.85 -20.83
C CYS A 175 7.34 -20.29 -20.40
N GLN A 176 6.07 -20.58 -20.13
CA GLN A 176 5.62 -21.91 -19.81
C GLN A 176 4.32 -22.25 -20.53
N ASN A 177 4.20 -23.48 -21.05
CA ASN A 177 2.95 -23.96 -21.59
C ASN A 177 1.89 -24.06 -20.49
N GLN A 178 0.61 -23.83 -20.82
CA GLN A 178 -0.50 -23.72 -19.87
C GLN A 178 -0.42 -24.74 -18.72
N VAL A 179 -0.33 -24.24 -17.50
CA VAL A 179 -0.37 -25.05 -16.29
C VAL A 179 -1.64 -24.73 -15.50
N LYS A 180 -2.28 -25.77 -14.95
CA LYS A 180 -3.38 -25.59 -14.00
C LYS A 180 -2.83 -24.99 -12.72
N ARG A 181 -3.12 -23.71 -12.45
CA ARG A 181 -2.62 -23.00 -11.28
C ARG A 181 -3.71 -22.50 -10.36
N GLY A 182 -3.36 -22.45 -9.08
CA GLY A 182 -4.02 -21.64 -8.07
C GLY A 182 -3.74 -20.13 -8.28
N GLU A 183 -4.30 -19.29 -7.45
CA GLU A 183 -4.01 -17.84 -7.42
C GLU A 183 -2.52 -17.62 -7.08
N LEU A 184 -1.86 -16.83 -7.92
CA LEU A 184 -0.44 -16.48 -7.80
C LEU A 184 -0.32 -15.19 -6.98
N SER A 185 0.66 -15.10 -6.08
CA SER A 185 0.97 -13.85 -5.40
C SER A 185 1.86 -12.98 -6.30
N ASP A 186 1.41 -11.77 -6.60
CA ASP A 186 1.97 -10.90 -7.64
C ASP A 186 3.20 -10.08 -7.23
N ASP A 187 3.66 -10.17 -5.97
CA ASP A 187 4.69 -9.26 -5.43
C ASP A 187 6.11 -9.52 -5.96
N ASN A 188 6.37 -10.71 -6.53
CA ASN A 188 7.71 -11.14 -6.91
C ASN A 188 7.97 -11.23 -8.42
N TYR A 189 6.96 -11.07 -9.26
CA TYR A 189 7.07 -11.14 -10.71
C TYR A 189 5.80 -10.59 -11.40
N ILE A 190 5.93 -10.22 -12.68
CA ILE A 190 4.80 -9.85 -13.52
C ILE A 190 4.34 -11.09 -14.29
N PHE A 191 3.07 -11.44 -14.19
CA PHE A 191 2.49 -12.61 -14.85
C PHE A 191 1.51 -12.21 -15.95
N MET A 192 1.66 -12.81 -17.13
CA MET A 192 0.78 -12.64 -18.28
C MET A 192 0.25 -13.99 -18.74
N LYS A 193 -1.05 -14.18 -18.61
CA LYS A 193 -1.72 -15.42 -18.97
C LYS A 193 -2.07 -15.48 -20.43
N ASN A 194 -1.86 -16.65 -21.04
CA ASN A 194 -2.34 -16.98 -22.39
C ASN A 194 -1.84 -16.06 -23.50
N MET A 195 -0.53 -15.78 -23.48
CA MET A 195 0.13 -15.08 -24.59
C MET A 195 0.62 -16.11 -25.62
N ASN A 196 0.00 -16.17 -26.80
CA ASN A 196 0.32 -17.15 -27.84
C ASN A 196 0.38 -18.61 -27.32
N ASP A 197 -0.65 -19.01 -26.55
CA ASP A 197 -0.78 -20.31 -25.91
C ASP A 197 0.23 -20.60 -24.78
N ASN A 198 1.00 -19.60 -24.34
CA ASN A 198 1.94 -19.71 -23.24
C ASN A 198 1.60 -18.73 -22.11
N ASP A 199 1.98 -19.11 -20.91
CA ASP A 199 2.01 -18.21 -19.75
C ASP A 199 3.40 -17.58 -19.67
N ILE A 200 3.46 -16.24 -19.50
CA ILE A 200 4.70 -15.47 -19.46
C ILE A 200 4.90 -14.86 -18.08
N PHE A 201 6.11 -14.95 -17.59
CA PHE A 201 6.57 -14.34 -16.33
C PHE A 201 7.73 -13.41 -16.62
N ILE A 202 7.68 -12.19 -16.11
CA ILE A 202 8.82 -11.28 -16.06
C ILE A 202 9.29 -11.23 -14.61
N VAL A 203 10.50 -11.67 -14.36
CA VAL A 203 11.00 -11.98 -13.02
C VAL A 203 12.31 -11.24 -12.76
N PRO A 204 12.43 -10.46 -11.68
CA PRO A 204 13.72 -9.92 -11.26
C PRO A 204 14.74 -11.05 -11.06
N ALA A 205 16.01 -10.78 -11.37
CA ALA A 205 17.06 -11.79 -11.29
C ALA A 205 17.16 -12.43 -9.91
N GLU A 206 16.92 -11.67 -8.86
CA GLU A 206 16.90 -12.12 -7.46
C GLU A 206 15.78 -13.12 -7.15
N ASN A 207 14.62 -12.99 -7.83
CA ASN A 207 13.44 -13.81 -7.58
C ASN A 207 13.33 -15.03 -8.51
N LEU A 208 14.20 -15.17 -9.52
CA LEU A 208 14.15 -16.28 -10.47
C LEU A 208 14.23 -17.65 -9.77
N SER A 209 15.11 -17.80 -8.79
CA SER A 209 15.26 -19.07 -8.06
C SER A 209 14.01 -19.42 -7.24
N LEU A 210 13.27 -18.43 -6.76
CA LEU A 210 12.04 -18.61 -6.01
C LEU A 210 10.91 -19.06 -6.94
N LEU A 211 10.76 -18.42 -8.10
CA LEU A 211 9.80 -18.81 -9.12
C LEU A 211 10.01 -20.26 -9.57
N LEU A 212 11.25 -20.63 -9.92
CA LEU A 212 11.58 -21.96 -10.39
C LEU A 212 11.29 -23.07 -9.36
N LYS A 213 11.40 -22.77 -8.08
CA LYS A 213 11.13 -23.73 -7.00
C LYS A 213 9.65 -23.88 -6.68
N ASN A 214 8.92 -22.78 -6.66
CA ASN A 214 7.57 -22.77 -6.11
C ASN A 214 6.47 -22.90 -7.16
N GLU A 215 6.68 -22.32 -8.35
CA GLU A 215 5.61 -22.10 -9.31
C GLU A 215 5.72 -22.98 -10.57
N LEU A 216 6.91 -23.46 -10.89
CA LEU A 216 7.20 -24.09 -12.15
C LEU A 216 7.57 -25.58 -12.00
N GLN A 217 6.74 -26.35 -11.26
CA GLN A 217 7.07 -27.75 -10.95
C GLN A 217 6.75 -28.74 -12.08
N ASP A 218 5.83 -28.41 -13.00
CA ASP A 218 5.38 -29.34 -14.05
C ASP A 218 5.42 -28.68 -15.44
N GLY A 219 6.34 -29.08 -16.29
CA GLY A 219 6.36 -28.71 -17.71
C GLY A 219 7.69 -28.16 -18.22
N TYR A 220 7.71 -27.81 -19.52
CA TYR A 220 8.87 -27.17 -20.16
C TYR A 220 8.82 -25.66 -19.94
N ILE A 221 9.95 -25.10 -19.51
CA ILE A 221 10.11 -23.66 -19.25
C ILE A 221 11.19 -23.14 -20.19
N GLY A 222 10.84 -22.16 -20.99
CA GLY A 222 11.81 -21.32 -21.69
C GLY A 222 12.23 -20.15 -20.78
N ILE A 223 13.52 -19.93 -20.60
CA ILE A 223 14.06 -18.77 -19.87
C ILE A 223 14.91 -17.96 -20.84
N SER A 224 14.63 -16.67 -20.96
CA SER A 224 15.41 -15.75 -21.78
C SER A 224 16.83 -15.53 -21.22
N ALA A 225 17.69 -14.88 -21.98
CA ALA A 225 18.87 -14.21 -21.43
C ALA A 225 18.45 -13.12 -20.42
N ALA A 226 19.38 -12.67 -19.57
CA ALA A 226 19.13 -11.56 -18.69
C ALA A 226 18.93 -10.26 -19.49
N HIS A 227 17.87 -9.53 -19.19
CA HIS A 227 17.54 -8.23 -19.76
C HIS A 227 17.77 -7.13 -18.74
N CYS A 228 18.09 -5.93 -19.22
CA CYS A 228 18.26 -4.71 -18.41
C CYS A 228 17.53 -3.56 -19.14
N GLY A 229 16.66 -2.85 -18.44
CA GLY A 229 15.79 -1.85 -19.07
C GLY A 229 14.66 -2.44 -19.89
N LEU A 230 13.86 -1.60 -20.54
CA LEU A 230 12.72 -2.03 -21.34
C LEU A 230 13.08 -2.46 -22.78
N GLU A 231 14.29 -2.91 -23.05
CA GLU A 231 14.58 -3.57 -24.32
C GLU A 231 13.82 -4.91 -24.42
N LEU A 232 12.49 -4.83 -24.46
CA LEU A 232 11.58 -5.94 -24.68
C LEU A 232 11.54 -6.41 -26.15
N SER A 233 12.44 -5.90 -26.99
CA SER A 233 12.46 -6.18 -28.44
C SER A 233 12.72 -7.65 -28.83
N LEU A 234 12.61 -8.59 -27.89
CA LEU A 234 13.08 -9.96 -28.11
C LEU A 234 12.20 -11.04 -27.53
N ILE A 235 10.89 -10.99 -27.80
CA ILE A 235 10.16 -12.25 -27.74
C ILE A 235 9.94 -12.76 -29.16
N HIS A 236 11.02 -13.04 -29.88
CA HIS A 236 11.04 -14.06 -30.88
C HIS A 236 11.40 -15.39 -30.18
N ILE A 237 10.40 -15.99 -29.53
CA ILE A 237 10.46 -17.39 -29.09
C ILE A 237 9.61 -18.21 -30.05
#